data_d1c6f9e40d189d05c2108d82e79afb02
#
_entry.id   d1c6f9e40d189d05c2108d82e79afb02
#
_cell.length_a   1.000
_cell.length_b   1.000
_cell.length_c   1.000
_cell.angle_alpha   90.00
_cell.angle_beta   90.00
_cell.angle_gamma   90.00
#
_symmetry.space_group_name_H-M   'P 1'
#
loop_
_entity.id
_entity.type
_entity.pdbx_description
1 polymer ?
#
loop_
_entity_poly.entity_id
_entity_poly.type
_entity_poly.pdbx_seq_one_letter_code
_entity_poly.pdbx_strand_id
1 'polypeptide(L)'
;LYDDVIMNKKELSLRCDSITFFSKENRLESTGNPLIQDNDYQLDADRLIYFTELDSGIAIGDVTLLQNEQKIKADRLEYVKDSKSRAVSYRAIGNVEIIDSIRTAICGIASYDAKNEEIILNHKPRITSEDRIIKGEQIKLNYTDEVLERIFIPKNAFITSASVGYNQLNIDSSNTLI
;
A
#
# COMPACT_ATOMS: atom_id res chain seq x y z
N LEU A 1 3.75 31.07 -15.60
CA LEU A 1 4.36 30.44 -14.42
C LEU A 1 3.27 30.42 -13.35
N TYR A 2 2.69 29.28 -13.10
CA TYR A 2 1.82 29.09 -11.94
C TYR A 2 2.78 28.74 -10.79
N ASP A 3 2.73 29.52 -9.74
CA ASP A 3 3.51 29.23 -8.54
C ASP A 3 2.87 28.01 -7.86
N ASP A 4 3.67 26.98 -7.56
CA ASP A 4 3.23 25.79 -6.83
C ASP A 4 2.67 26.19 -5.47
N VAL A 5 1.53 25.65 -5.11
CA VAL A 5 0.99 25.80 -3.76
C VAL A 5 1.75 24.88 -2.81
N ILE A 6 2.36 25.46 -1.78
CA ILE A 6 3.07 24.72 -0.74
C ILE A 6 2.39 24.95 0.60
N MET A 7 2.00 23.87 1.26
CA MET A 7 1.45 23.88 2.62
C MET A 7 2.36 23.05 3.54
N ASN A 8 2.80 23.64 4.63
CA ASN A 8 3.62 22.98 5.63
C ASN A 8 2.89 22.90 6.96
N LYS A 9 2.89 21.73 7.60
CA LYS A 9 2.34 21.50 8.95
C LYS A 9 3.28 20.57 9.70
N LYS A 10 4.08 21.14 10.62
CA LYS A 10 5.15 20.41 11.33
C LYS A 10 6.15 19.78 10.33
N GLU A 11 6.21 18.45 10.30
CA GLU A 11 7.11 17.67 9.45
C GLU A 11 6.49 17.31 8.10
N LEU A 12 5.16 17.55 7.94
CA LEU A 12 4.42 17.27 6.70
C LEU A 12 4.51 18.45 5.74
N SER A 13 4.89 18.21 4.50
CA SER A 13 4.76 19.16 3.40
C SER A 13 3.82 18.62 2.32
N LEU A 14 2.98 19.48 1.76
CA LEU A 14 2.16 19.20 0.59
C LEU A 14 2.48 20.23 -0.48
N ARG A 15 2.80 19.77 -1.68
CA ARG A 15 3.02 20.58 -2.88
C ARG A 15 2.03 20.15 -3.95
N CYS A 16 1.39 21.09 -4.67
CA CYS A 16 0.42 20.83 -5.73
C CYS A 16 0.14 22.10 -6.54
N ASP A 17 -0.62 21.99 -7.63
CA ASP A 17 -1.04 23.19 -8.41
C ASP A 17 -2.17 23.95 -7.73
N SER A 18 -3.10 23.24 -7.07
CA SER A 18 -4.22 23.91 -6.38
C SER A 18 -4.71 23.17 -5.14
N ILE A 19 -5.19 23.96 -4.15
CA ILE A 19 -5.81 23.44 -2.94
C ILE A 19 -7.16 24.14 -2.74
N THR A 20 -8.18 23.35 -2.40
CA THR A 20 -9.49 23.83 -1.98
C THR A 20 -9.82 23.30 -0.60
N PHE A 21 -10.17 24.17 0.34
CA PHE A 21 -10.61 23.79 1.67
C PHE A 21 -12.13 23.98 1.83
N PHE A 22 -12.81 22.90 2.16
CA PHE A 22 -14.24 22.85 2.44
C PHE A 22 -14.47 22.88 3.95
N SER A 23 -14.65 24.08 4.51
CA SER A 23 -14.69 24.31 5.97
C SER A 23 -15.83 23.58 6.69
N LYS A 24 -16.99 23.42 6.03
CA LYS A 24 -18.14 22.70 6.60
C LYS A 24 -17.93 21.19 6.68
N GLU A 25 -17.05 20.65 5.85
CA GLU A 25 -16.77 19.22 5.73
C GLU A 25 -15.44 18.85 6.36
N ASN A 26 -14.68 19.85 6.86
CA ASN A 26 -13.31 19.67 7.35
C ASN A 26 -12.44 18.87 6.36
N ARG A 27 -12.61 19.18 5.06
CA ARG A 27 -12.04 18.45 3.96
C ARG A 27 -11.19 19.38 3.09
N LEU A 28 -10.00 18.90 2.76
CA LEU A 28 -9.07 19.55 1.84
C LEU A 28 -8.99 18.70 0.56
N GLU A 29 -9.04 19.34 -0.59
CA GLU A 29 -8.75 18.72 -1.88
C GLU A 29 -7.58 19.40 -2.54
N SER A 30 -6.64 18.62 -3.07
CA SER A 30 -5.53 19.10 -3.89
C SER A 30 -5.49 18.38 -5.23
N THR A 31 -5.13 19.12 -6.27
CA THR A 31 -5.02 18.64 -7.65
C THR A 31 -3.76 19.18 -8.31
N GLY A 32 -3.38 18.58 -9.46
CA GLY A 32 -2.16 18.94 -10.17
C GLY A 32 -0.94 18.29 -9.52
N ASN A 33 -0.91 16.97 -9.56
CA ASN A 33 0.16 16.11 -9.06
C ASN A 33 0.54 16.43 -7.60
N PRO A 34 -0.42 16.37 -6.67
CA PRO A 34 -0.13 16.62 -5.27
C PRO A 34 0.91 15.61 -4.76
N LEU A 35 1.93 16.15 -4.13
CA LEU A 35 2.99 15.43 -3.47
C LEU A 35 2.94 15.73 -1.97
N ILE A 36 2.65 14.71 -1.16
CA ILE A 36 2.82 14.76 0.30
C ILE A 36 4.16 14.13 0.65
N GLN A 37 4.89 14.79 1.52
CA GLN A 37 6.14 14.29 2.07
C GLN A 37 6.17 14.51 3.58
N ASP A 38 6.51 13.45 4.29
CA ASP A 38 6.82 13.40 5.72
C ASP A 38 8.18 12.73 5.90
N ASN A 39 8.71 12.65 7.12
CA ASN A 39 9.97 11.95 7.40
C ASN A 39 9.90 10.45 7.05
N ASP A 40 8.71 9.84 7.20
CA ASP A 40 8.51 8.39 7.13
C ASP A 40 7.92 7.94 5.78
N TYR A 41 7.34 8.85 5.00
CA TYR A 41 6.71 8.49 3.73
C TYR A 41 6.63 9.62 2.72
N GLN A 42 6.49 9.25 1.45
CA GLN A 42 6.15 10.13 0.33
C GLN A 42 4.96 9.54 -0.41
N LEU A 43 3.95 10.38 -0.68
CA LEU A 43 2.74 9.99 -1.42
C LEU A 43 2.52 10.98 -2.57
N ASP A 44 2.45 10.49 -3.78
CA ASP A 44 2.06 11.24 -4.97
C ASP A 44 0.84 10.63 -5.66
N ALA A 45 0.05 11.46 -6.36
CA ALA A 45 -1.18 11.08 -7.05
C ALA A 45 -1.62 12.20 -8.01
N ASP A 46 -2.66 11.99 -8.84
CA ASP A 46 -3.29 13.04 -9.63
C ASP A 46 -4.15 13.96 -8.77
N ARG A 47 -4.79 13.41 -7.73
CA ARG A 47 -5.69 14.11 -6.81
C ARG A 47 -5.60 13.54 -5.41
N LEU A 48 -5.70 14.43 -4.42
CA LEU A 48 -5.69 14.08 -3.02
C LEU A 48 -6.88 14.69 -2.28
N ILE A 49 -7.55 13.89 -1.44
CA ILE A 49 -8.63 14.33 -0.54
C ILE A 49 -8.19 14.00 0.88
N TYR A 50 -8.16 15.00 1.76
CA TYR A 50 -7.77 14.82 3.15
C TYR A 50 -8.86 15.31 4.09
N PHE A 51 -9.23 14.49 5.07
CA PHE A 51 -10.21 14.77 6.11
C PHE A 51 -9.48 15.13 7.39
N THR A 52 -9.47 16.44 7.73
CA THR A 52 -8.61 16.99 8.77
C THR A 52 -8.97 16.55 10.19
N GLU A 53 -10.23 16.20 10.46
CA GLU A 53 -10.69 15.71 11.77
C GLU A 53 -10.44 14.21 11.96
N LEU A 54 -10.50 13.45 10.86
CA LEU A 54 -10.37 11.98 10.88
C LEU A 54 -8.93 11.51 10.70
N ASP A 55 -8.01 12.43 10.41
CA ASP A 55 -6.62 12.15 10.04
C ASP A 55 -6.53 11.03 8.98
N SER A 56 -7.39 11.13 7.96
CA SER A 56 -7.54 10.15 6.89
C SER A 56 -7.55 10.82 5.53
N GLY A 57 -7.25 10.05 4.48
CA GLY A 57 -7.23 10.60 3.14
C GLY A 57 -7.45 9.56 2.05
N ILE A 58 -7.63 10.10 0.85
CA ILE A 58 -7.83 9.33 -0.37
C ILE A 58 -6.94 9.93 -1.45
N ALA A 59 -6.03 9.13 -1.99
CA ALA A 59 -5.25 9.45 -3.18
C ALA A 59 -5.87 8.75 -4.40
N ILE A 60 -5.96 9.43 -5.54
CA ILE A 60 -6.63 8.95 -6.74
C ILE A 60 -5.77 9.28 -7.95
N GLY A 61 -5.61 8.30 -8.84
CA GLY A 61 -4.89 8.37 -10.12
C GLY A 61 -3.38 8.27 -9.93
N ASP A 62 -2.76 7.31 -10.63
CA ASP A 62 -1.32 7.03 -10.65
C ASP A 62 -0.63 7.12 -9.27
N VAL A 63 -1.34 6.58 -8.25
CA VAL A 63 -0.88 6.70 -6.86
C VAL A 63 0.44 5.95 -6.66
N THR A 64 1.42 6.65 -6.09
CA THR A 64 2.66 6.05 -5.60
C THR A 64 2.87 6.43 -4.14
N LEU A 65 2.98 5.43 -3.28
CA LEU A 65 3.40 5.58 -1.88
C LEU A 65 4.78 4.95 -1.71
N LEU A 66 5.71 5.74 -1.22
CA LEU A 66 7.03 5.27 -0.76
C LEU A 66 7.02 5.32 0.76
N GLN A 67 7.22 4.20 1.41
CA GLN A 67 7.27 4.08 2.88
C GLN A 67 8.32 3.04 3.26
N ASN A 68 9.25 3.43 4.12
CA ASN A 68 10.41 2.63 4.44
C ASN A 68 11.13 2.21 3.14
N GLU A 69 11.37 0.92 2.93
CA GLU A 69 11.98 0.39 1.69
C GLU A 69 10.93 -0.14 0.70
N GLN A 70 9.65 0.15 0.94
CA GLN A 70 8.56 -0.33 0.08
C GLN A 70 8.02 0.77 -0.82
N LYS A 71 7.73 0.39 -2.07
CA LYS A 71 7.01 1.21 -3.04
C LYS A 71 5.67 0.55 -3.34
N ILE A 72 4.58 1.29 -3.17
CA ILE A 72 3.22 0.83 -3.46
C ILE A 72 2.67 1.69 -4.59
N LYS A 73 2.16 1.05 -5.65
CA LYS A 73 1.43 1.70 -6.73
C LYS A 73 0.00 1.20 -6.74
N ALA A 74 -0.96 2.07 -7.10
CA ALA A 74 -2.37 1.73 -7.23
C ALA A 74 -3.12 2.79 -8.04
N ASP A 75 -4.36 2.49 -8.48
CA ASP A 75 -5.24 3.51 -9.06
C ASP A 75 -5.85 4.40 -7.96
N ARG A 76 -5.98 3.87 -6.75
CA ARG A 76 -6.55 4.54 -5.57
C ARG A 76 -5.91 4.02 -4.29
N LEU A 77 -5.62 4.91 -3.36
CA LEU A 77 -5.19 4.59 -2.00
C LEU A 77 -6.07 5.31 -0.99
N GLU A 78 -6.65 4.57 -0.07
CA GLU A 78 -7.36 5.08 1.11
C GLU A 78 -6.48 4.85 2.33
N TYR A 79 -6.27 5.85 3.16
CA TYR A 79 -5.47 5.70 4.37
C TYR A 79 -6.15 6.34 5.58
N VAL A 80 -5.84 5.80 6.75
CA VAL A 80 -6.27 6.34 8.04
C VAL A 80 -5.11 6.24 9.01
N LYS A 81 -4.86 7.34 9.73
CA LYS A 81 -3.86 7.38 10.78
C LYS A 81 -4.52 7.24 12.14
N ASP A 82 -4.08 6.28 12.92
CA ASP A 82 -4.56 6.13 14.30
C ASP A 82 -4.03 7.29 15.16
N SER A 83 -4.94 8.00 15.82
CA SER A 83 -4.61 9.20 16.60
C SER A 83 -3.73 8.93 17.82
N LYS A 84 -3.72 7.69 18.34
CA LYS A 84 -2.98 7.30 19.55
C LYS A 84 -1.62 6.68 19.20
N SER A 85 -1.60 5.67 18.34
CA SER A 85 -0.38 4.96 17.94
C SER A 85 0.39 5.65 16.83
N ARG A 86 -0.23 6.60 16.11
CA ARG A 86 0.27 7.23 14.88
C ARG A 86 0.49 6.23 13.72
N ALA A 87 0.13 4.98 13.92
CA ALA A 87 0.22 3.95 12.90
C ALA A 87 -0.74 4.25 11.74
N VAL A 88 -0.29 4.03 10.51
CA VAL A 88 -1.06 4.28 9.29
C VAL A 88 -1.49 2.96 8.68
N SER A 89 -2.80 2.71 8.67
CA SER A 89 -3.40 1.61 7.90
C SER A 89 -3.85 2.13 6.54
N TYR A 90 -3.74 1.30 5.50
CA TYR A 90 -4.14 1.69 4.15
C TYR A 90 -4.87 0.57 3.39
N ARG A 91 -5.59 0.98 2.35
CA ARG A 91 -6.21 0.11 1.36
C ARG A 91 -5.89 0.63 -0.03
N ALA A 92 -5.11 -0.12 -0.78
CA ALA A 92 -4.78 0.13 -2.18
C ALA A 92 -5.73 -0.65 -3.10
N ILE A 93 -6.25 0.00 -4.14
CA ILE A 93 -7.30 -0.53 -5.01
C ILE A 93 -6.94 -0.25 -6.46
N GLY A 94 -7.09 -1.27 -7.31
CA GLY A 94 -6.85 -1.20 -8.75
C GLY A 94 -5.35 -1.23 -9.11
N ASN A 95 -4.96 -2.15 -9.98
CA ASN A 95 -3.60 -2.30 -10.51
C ASN A 95 -2.51 -2.23 -9.42
N VAL A 96 -2.78 -2.86 -8.26
CA VAL A 96 -1.89 -2.76 -7.10
C VAL A 96 -0.58 -3.49 -7.36
N GLU A 97 0.53 -2.78 -7.16
CA GLU A 97 1.88 -3.30 -7.20
C GLU A 97 2.61 -2.88 -5.92
N ILE A 98 3.12 -3.84 -5.15
CA ILE A 98 3.94 -3.63 -3.96
C ILE A 98 5.33 -4.17 -4.24
N ILE A 99 6.34 -3.31 -4.16
CA ILE A 99 7.72 -3.64 -4.47
C ILE A 99 8.56 -3.41 -3.22
N ASP A 100 9.28 -4.42 -2.79
CA ASP A 100 10.37 -4.31 -1.82
C ASP A 100 11.71 -4.73 -2.45
N SER A 101 12.79 -4.76 -1.68
CA SER A 101 14.14 -5.07 -2.17
C SER A 101 14.28 -6.46 -2.81
N ILE A 102 13.42 -7.41 -2.48
CA ILE A 102 13.55 -8.83 -2.88
C ILE A 102 12.28 -9.40 -3.54
N ARG A 103 11.15 -8.67 -3.47
CA ARG A 103 9.84 -9.19 -3.91
C ARG A 103 9.02 -8.12 -4.63
N THR A 104 8.19 -8.60 -5.54
CA THR A 104 7.10 -7.82 -6.12
C THR A 104 5.79 -8.56 -5.92
N ALA A 105 4.80 -7.90 -5.32
CA ALA A 105 3.43 -8.41 -5.21
C ALA A 105 2.51 -7.60 -6.11
N ILE A 106 1.67 -8.30 -6.88
CA ILE A 106 0.61 -7.68 -7.70
C ILE A 106 -0.74 -8.25 -7.29
N CYS A 107 -1.78 -7.39 -7.26
CA CYS A 107 -3.15 -7.81 -6.95
C CYS A 107 -4.17 -6.74 -7.37
N GLY A 108 -5.45 -7.02 -7.23
CA GLY A 108 -6.48 -5.99 -7.45
C GLY A 108 -6.74 -5.13 -6.21
N ILE A 109 -6.54 -5.67 -5.01
CA ILE A 109 -6.73 -4.95 -3.73
C ILE A 109 -5.68 -5.43 -2.74
N ALA A 110 -4.98 -4.50 -2.10
CA ALA A 110 -4.14 -4.74 -0.92
C ALA A 110 -4.65 -3.93 0.26
N SER A 111 -4.70 -4.53 1.45
CA SER A 111 -5.06 -3.86 2.69
C SER A 111 -3.98 -4.11 3.72
N TYR A 112 -3.45 -3.05 4.33
CA TYR A 112 -2.51 -3.11 5.44
C TYR A 112 -3.20 -2.67 6.73
N ASP A 113 -3.12 -3.51 7.74
CA ASP A 113 -3.55 -3.23 9.11
C ASP A 113 -2.31 -3.02 9.98
N ALA A 114 -2.03 -1.77 10.31
CA ALA A 114 -0.86 -1.41 11.12
C ALA A 114 -0.90 -1.95 12.56
N LYS A 115 -2.09 -2.24 13.10
CA LYS A 115 -2.23 -2.78 14.46
C LYS A 115 -1.85 -4.26 14.53
N ASN A 116 -2.18 -5.00 13.48
CA ASN A 116 -1.92 -6.44 13.39
C ASN A 116 -0.67 -6.75 12.56
N GLU A 117 -0.02 -5.73 12.01
CA GLU A 117 1.13 -5.86 11.11
C GLU A 117 0.85 -6.88 9.99
N GLU A 118 -0.37 -6.81 9.42
CA GLU A 118 -0.85 -7.76 8.41
C GLU A 118 -1.13 -7.05 7.08
N ILE A 119 -0.61 -7.61 5.97
CA ILE A 119 -1.04 -7.25 4.62
C ILE A 119 -1.91 -8.37 4.06
N ILE A 120 -3.10 -8.01 3.55
CA ILE A 120 -4.00 -8.94 2.86
C ILE A 120 -4.09 -8.55 1.39
N LEU A 121 -3.68 -9.47 0.52
CA LEU A 121 -3.74 -9.33 -0.93
C LEU A 121 -4.94 -10.11 -1.47
N ASN A 122 -5.80 -9.45 -2.26
CA ASN A 122 -7.01 -10.01 -2.85
C ASN A 122 -7.07 -9.74 -4.35
N HIS A 123 -7.99 -10.44 -5.05
CA HIS A 123 -8.22 -10.33 -6.49
C HIS A 123 -6.98 -10.72 -7.30
N LYS A 124 -6.78 -12.04 -7.42
CA LYS A 124 -5.70 -12.70 -8.17
C LYS A 124 -4.30 -12.29 -7.69
N PRO A 125 -4.02 -12.36 -6.38
CA PRO A 125 -2.72 -12.00 -5.87
C PRO A 125 -1.62 -12.91 -6.41
N ARG A 126 -0.47 -12.29 -6.68
CA ARG A 126 0.75 -12.97 -7.08
C ARG A 126 1.94 -12.27 -6.43
N ILE A 127 2.79 -13.05 -5.78
CA ILE A 127 4.08 -12.59 -5.27
C ILE A 127 5.17 -13.25 -6.10
N THR A 128 6.13 -12.47 -6.54
CA THR A 128 7.30 -12.93 -7.29
C THR A 128 8.55 -12.49 -6.55
N SER A 129 9.44 -13.42 -6.27
CA SER A 129 10.81 -13.20 -5.83
C SER A 129 11.77 -13.80 -6.85
N GLU A 130 13.07 -13.69 -6.62
CA GLU A 130 14.11 -14.18 -7.56
C GLU A 130 13.90 -15.66 -7.94
N ASP A 131 13.55 -16.50 -6.98
CA ASP A 131 13.44 -17.96 -7.14
C ASP A 131 12.02 -18.53 -7.02
N ARG A 132 10.99 -17.69 -6.71
CA ARG A 132 9.65 -18.17 -6.37
C ARG A 132 8.54 -17.31 -6.93
N ILE A 133 7.45 -18.02 -7.29
CA ILE A 133 6.16 -17.39 -7.59
C ILE A 133 5.12 -18.01 -6.68
N ILE A 134 4.39 -17.17 -5.96
CA ILE A 134 3.31 -17.54 -5.05
C ILE A 134 2.01 -16.94 -5.57
N LYS A 135 0.95 -17.75 -5.64
CA LYS A 135 -0.40 -17.34 -6.06
C LYS A 135 -1.46 -17.98 -5.16
N GLY A 136 -2.64 -17.40 -5.12
CA GLY A 136 -3.80 -17.94 -4.42
C GLY A 136 -5.04 -17.08 -4.67
N GLU A 137 -6.17 -17.42 -4.05
CA GLU A 137 -7.35 -16.55 -4.04
C GLU A 137 -7.13 -15.32 -3.17
N GLN A 138 -6.43 -15.52 -2.07
CA GLN A 138 -6.02 -14.52 -1.12
C GLN A 138 -4.63 -14.88 -0.59
N ILE A 139 -3.79 -13.89 -0.33
CA ILE A 139 -2.51 -14.07 0.34
C ILE A 139 -2.46 -13.12 1.54
N LYS A 140 -2.10 -13.65 2.72
CA LYS A 140 -1.89 -12.89 3.93
C LYS A 140 -0.40 -12.91 4.28
N LEU A 141 0.15 -11.74 4.56
CA LEU A 141 1.52 -11.53 4.96
C LEU A 141 1.51 -10.97 6.38
N ASN A 142 2.10 -11.66 7.32
CA ASN A 142 2.24 -11.18 8.70
C ASN A 142 3.68 -10.76 8.94
N TYR A 143 3.84 -9.60 9.55
CA TYR A 143 5.11 -9.02 9.89
C TYR A 143 5.26 -8.91 11.41
N THR A 144 6.49 -8.86 11.89
CA THR A 144 6.85 -8.46 13.25
C THR A 144 8.11 -7.61 13.14
N ASP A 145 8.07 -6.40 13.68
CA ASP A 145 9.17 -5.43 13.58
C ASP A 145 9.68 -5.26 12.13
N GLU A 146 8.74 -5.09 11.18
CA GLU A 146 8.99 -4.93 9.73
C GLU A 146 9.55 -6.19 9.02
N VAL A 147 9.79 -7.28 9.73
CA VAL A 147 10.25 -8.56 9.17
C VAL A 147 9.07 -9.44 8.81
N LEU A 148 9.03 -9.93 7.57
CA LEU A 148 8.01 -10.90 7.13
C LEU A 148 8.24 -12.24 7.85
N GLU A 149 7.31 -12.61 8.75
CA GLU A 149 7.38 -13.88 9.47
C GLU A 149 6.58 -14.99 8.81
N ARG A 150 5.43 -14.67 8.22
CA ARG A 150 4.50 -15.68 7.72
C ARG A 150 3.79 -15.26 6.44
N ILE A 151 3.69 -16.21 5.51
CA ILE A 151 2.80 -16.13 4.33
C ILE A 151 1.72 -17.20 4.53
N PHE A 152 0.44 -16.78 4.53
CA PHE A 152 -0.70 -17.69 4.63
C PHE A 152 -1.60 -17.56 3.41
N ILE A 153 -1.93 -18.70 2.80
CA ILE A 153 -2.77 -18.78 1.59
C ILE A 153 -3.93 -19.71 1.91
N PRO A 154 -5.12 -19.19 2.24
CA PRO A 154 -6.24 -20.00 2.74
C PRO A 154 -6.83 -20.96 1.71
N LYS A 155 -6.75 -20.63 0.40
CA LYS A 155 -7.33 -21.45 -0.67
C LYS A 155 -6.54 -21.32 -1.98
N ASN A 156 -6.53 -22.42 -2.75
CA ASN A 156 -5.94 -22.49 -4.10
C ASN A 156 -4.49 -22.00 -4.12
N ALA A 157 -3.70 -22.43 -3.12
CA ALA A 157 -2.29 -22.11 -3.02
C ALA A 157 -1.50 -22.75 -4.17
N PHE A 158 -0.68 -21.93 -4.83
CA PHE A 158 0.22 -22.37 -5.88
C PHE A 158 1.59 -21.73 -5.66
N ILE A 159 2.62 -22.57 -5.56
CA ILE A 159 4.00 -22.10 -5.38
C ILE A 159 4.87 -22.83 -6.39
N THR A 160 5.66 -22.04 -7.14
CA THR A 160 6.71 -22.58 -8.02
C THR A 160 8.06 -22.07 -7.57
N SER A 161 9.06 -22.95 -7.62
CA SER A 161 10.47 -22.55 -7.48
C SER A 161 11.11 -22.47 -8.86
N ALA A 162 11.94 -21.46 -9.12
CA ALA A 162 12.65 -21.28 -10.38
C ALA A 162 13.91 -22.15 -10.51
N SER A 163 14.33 -22.84 -9.46
CA SER A 163 15.51 -23.71 -9.49
C SER A 163 15.17 -25.07 -10.10
N VAL A 164 15.56 -25.23 -11.36
CA VAL A 164 15.80 -26.50 -12.06
C VAL A 164 14.80 -27.64 -11.79
N GLY A 165 13.80 -27.77 -12.67
CA GLY A 165 12.88 -28.89 -12.70
C GLY A 165 11.50 -28.59 -12.12
N TYR A 166 10.51 -28.64 -12.98
CA TYR A 166 9.11 -28.44 -12.65
C TYR A 166 8.64 -29.46 -11.59
N ASN A 167 8.61 -29.04 -10.33
CA ASN A 167 7.82 -29.73 -9.31
C ASN A 167 6.69 -28.79 -8.90
N GLN A 168 5.50 -29.03 -9.43
CA GLN A 168 4.27 -28.46 -8.87
C GLN A 168 4.04 -29.09 -7.49
N LEU A 169 4.27 -28.35 -6.45
CA LEU A 169 3.78 -28.67 -5.11
C LEU A 169 2.35 -28.14 -5.02
N ASN A 170 1.37 -29.03 -5.19
CA ASN A 170 0.01 -28.77 -4.75
C ASN A 170 0.00 -28.86 -3.23
N ILE A 171 -0.08 -27.70 -2.56
CA ILE A 171 -0.19 -27.64 -1.11
C ILE A 171 -1.67 -27.54 -0.77
N ASP A 172 -2.15 -28.50 0.00
CA ASP A 172 -3.53 -28.54 0.48
C ASP A 172 -3.85 -27.33 1.36
N SER A 173 -5.12 -26.94 1.40
CA SER A 173 -5.67 -25.66 1.90
C SER A 173 -5.43 -25.34 3.41
N SER A 174 -4.58 -26.09 4.06
CA SER A 174 -4.25 -25.94 5.50
C SER A 174 -2.81 -25.56 5.80
N ASN A 175 -1.94 -25.32 4.81
CA ASN A 175 -0.51 -25.16 5.07
C ASN A 175 -0.07 -23.71 5.21
N THR A 176 0.55 -23.43 6.34
CA THR A 176 1.28 -22.20 6.66
C THR A 176 2.75 -22.38 6.25
N LEU A 177 3.30 -21.46 5.49
CA LEU A 177 4.74 -21.39 5.23
C LEU A 177 5.38 -20.40 6.19
N ILE A 178 6.47 -20.81 6.79
CA ILE A 178 7.30 -19.97 7.64
C ILE A 178 8.53 -19.53 6.85
#